data_13c0cb729773dd2a7d77bb9ea1037885
#
_entry.id   13c0cb729773dd2a7d77bb9ea1037885
#
_cell.length_a   1.000
_cell.length_b   1.000
_cell.length_c   1.000
_cell.angle_alpha   90.00
_cell.angle_beta   90.00
_cell.angle_gamma   90.00
#
_symmetry.space_group_name_H-M   'P 1'
#
loop_
_entity.id
_entity.type
_entity.pdbx_description
1 polymer ?
#
loop_
_entity_poly.entity_id
_entity_poly.type
_entity_poly.pdbx_seq_one_letter_code
_entity_poly.pdbx_strand_id
1 'polypeptide(L)'
;MSKHLSIRALERSDLRFIHQLNNNRNIMSYWFEEPYESYDELEELYQKHIHDDTERRFVVVDEKSQLIGLVELIEINYIHRSAEFQIIIAPAFQGQGFAATAIHKALDYSFSILNLHKVYLQVALSNKKAIHLYQQCGFIEEGHLVEEFFINGQYQDVKRMYILQRDYLRA
;
A
#
# COMPACT_ATOMS: atom_id res chain seq x y z
N MET A 1 -1.31 17.55 -16.68
CA MET A 1 -0.96 18.26 -15.42
C MET A 1 -0.74 17.20 -14.34
N SER A 2 0.48 17.10 -13.82
CA SER A 2 0.73 16.24 -12.67
C SER A 2 -0.03 16.83 -11.49
N LYS A 3 -1.02 16.10 -10.97
CA LYS A 3 -1.70 16.50 -9.74
C LYS A 3 -0.65 16.48 -8.63
N HIS A 4 -0.44 17.60 -7.99
CA HIS A 4 0.49 17.69 -6.86
C HIS A 4 -0.07 16.81 -5.73
N LEU A 5 0.68 15.82 -5.36
CA LEU A 5 0.31 14.83 -4.35
C LEU A 5 1.52 14.61 -3.46
N SER A 6 1.30 14.47 -2.16
CA SER A 6 2.34 14.12 -1.20
C SER A 6 1.92 12.93 -0.33
N ILE A 7 2.91 12.29 0.26
CA ILE A 7 2.70 11.32 1.33
C ILE A 7 3.31 11.89 2.61
N ARG A 8 2.64 11.69 3.73
CA ARG A 8 3.13 12.05 5.06
C ARG A 8 2.78 10.97 6.07
N ALA A 9 3.48 10.93 7.19
CA ALA A 9 3.17 9.99 8.25
C ALA A 9 1.70 10.07 8.66
N LEU A 10 1.12 8.90 8.95
CA LEU A 10 -0.22 8.78 9.51
C LEU A 10 -0.27 9.43 10.89
N GLU A 11 -1.22 10.33 11.08
CA GLU A 11 -1.48 11.02 12.34
C GLU A 11 -2.77 10.51 12.99
N ARG A 12 -2.88 10.69 14.31
CA ARG A 12 -4.11 10.32 15.05
C ARG A 12 -5.37 10.97 14.44
N SER A 13 -5.26 12.18 13.96
CA SER A 13 -6.38 12.90 13.31
C SER A 13 -6.89 12.26 12.03
N ASP A 14 -6.10 11.39 11.41
CA ASP A 14 -6.46 10.69 10.17
C ASP A 14 -7.24 9.40 10.41
N LEU A 15 -7.29 8.91 11.66
CA LEU A 15 -7.83 7.59 11.98
C LEU A 15 -9.31 7.43 11.60
N ARG A 16 -10.11 8.49 11.60
CA ARG A 16 -11.51 8.44 11.11
C ARG A 16 -11.58 8.04 9.64
N PHE A 17 -10.69 8.56 8.83
CA PHE A 17 -10.58 8.21 7.42
C PHE A 17 -10.13 6.76 7.24
N ILE A 18 -9.10 6.33 7.99
CA ILE A 18 -8.60 4.95 7.94
C ILE A 18 -9.66 3.95 8.37
N HIS A 19 -10.40 4.25 9.43
CA HIS A 19 -11.50 3.41 9.92
C HIS A 19 -12.58 3.18 8.85
N GLN A 20 -12.90 4.21 8.06
CA GLN A 20 -13.84 4.08 6.94
C GLN A 20 -13.29 3.15 5.82
N LEU A 21 -11.99 3.23 5.55
CA LEU A 21 -11.36 2.36 4.55
C LEU A 21 -11.33 0.90 5.04
N ASN A 22 -10.93 0.65 6.30
CA ASN A 22 -10.80 -0.68 6.89
C ASN A 22 -12.15 -1.41 7.04
N ASN A 23 -13.25 -0.69 7.15
CA ASN A 23 -14.59 -1.25 7.19
C ASN A 23 -15.30 -1.32 5.84
N ASN A 24 -14.64 -0.93 4.77
CA ASN A 24 -15.18 -1.01 3.42
C ASN A 24 -14.89 -2.40 2.82
N ARG A 25 -15.95 -3.22 2.68
CA ARG A 25 -15.84 -4.60 2.17
C ARG A 25 -15.16 -4.69 0.79
N ASN A 26 -15.45 -3.75 -0.10
CA ASN A 26 -14.86 -3.77 -1.45
C ASN A 26 -13.36 -3.47 -1.41
N ILE A 27 -12.92 -2.56 -0.54
CA ILE A 27 -11.51 -2.25 -0.34
C ILE A 27 -10.80 -3.44 0.30
N MET A 28 -11.32 -3.94 1.42
CA MET A 28 -10.68 -5.02 2.19
C MET A 28 -10.58 -6.32 1.41
N SER A 29 -11.49 -6.58 0.47
CA SER A 29 -11.36 -7.74 -0.42
C SER A 29 -10.13 -7.70 -1.33
N TYR A 30 -9.62 -6.50 -1.69
CA TYR A 30 -8.36 -6.34 -2.42
C TYR A 30 -7.12 -6.34 -1.52
N TRP A 31 -7.32 -6.10 -0.21
CA TRP A 31 -6.28 -6.13 0.81
C TRP A 31 -6.21 -7.46 1.55
N PHE A 32 -7.09 -8.41 1.21
CA PHE A 32 -7.15 -9.72 1.82
C PHE A 32 -7.45 -9.68 3.33
N GLU A 33 -8.18 -8.65 3.76
CA GLU A 33 -8.48 -8.37 5.16
C GLU A 33 -9.98 -8.45 5.43
N GLU A 34 -10.32 -8.75 6.68
CA GLU A 34 -11.70 -8.71 7.17
C GLU A 34 -12.17 -7.25 7.30
N PRO A 35 -13.31 -6.87 6.71
CA PRO A 35 -13.85 -5.51 6.90
C PRO A 35 -14.58 -5.37 8.25
N TYR A 36 -13.83 -5.51 9.33
CA TYR A 36 -14.32 -5.46 10.70
C TYR A 36 -13.27 -4.86 11.62
N GLU A 37 -13.51 -3.65 12.10
CA GLU A 37 -12.65 -2.98 13.06
C GLU A 37 -13.46 -1.94 13.83
N SER A 38 -13.41 -1.96 15.17
CA SER A 38 -13.94 -0.88 15.97
C SER A 38 -12.99 0.33 15.96
N TYR A 39 -13.53 1.51 16.18
CA TYR A 39 -12.67 2.70 16.23
C TYR A 39 -11.69 2.65 17.41
N ASP A 40 -12.14 2.17 18.56
CA ASP A 40 -11.29 2.02 19.75
C ASP A 40 -10.12 1.05 19.49
N GLU A 41 -10.39 -0.07 18.79
CA GLU A 41 -9.35 -1.02 18.36
C GLU A 41 -8.32 -0.36 17.45
N LEU A 42 -8.76 0.43 16.47
CA LEU A 42 -7.87 1.17 15.59
C LEU A 42 -7.01 2.18 16.38
N GLU A 43 -7.56 2.87 17.35
CA GLU A 43 -6.79 3.79 18.23
C GLU A 43 -5.74 3.05 19.05
N GLU A 44 -6.07 1.87 19.60
CA GLU A 44 -5.11 1.04 20.33
C GLU A 44 -4.00 0.51 19.42
N LEU A 45 -4.34 0.05 18.21
CA LEU A 45 -3.38 -0.38 17.20
C LEU A 45 -2.45 0.77 16.78
N TYR A 46 -2.99 1.97 16.60
CA TYR A 46 -2.19 3.15 16.30
C TYR A 46 -1.13 3.40 17.38
N GLN A 47 -1.49 3.29 18.67
CA GLN A 47 -0.53 3.46 19.78
C GLN A 47 0.60 2.42 19.74
N LYS A 48 0.33 1.20 19.28
CA LYS A 48 1.36 0.17 19.13
C LYS A 48 2.22 0.44 17.90
N HIS A 49 1.60 0.80 16.79
CA HIS A 49 2.26 0.98 15.50
C HIS A 49 3.22 2.18 15.45
N ILE A 50 2.96 3.25 16.22
CA ILE A 50 3.87 4.40 16.26
C ILE A 50 5.26 4.07 16.86
N HIS A 51 5.38 2.95 17.55
CA HIS A 51 6.63 2.46 18.12
C HIS A 51 7.21 1.27 17.34
N ASP A 52 6.54 0.82 16.28
CA ASP A 52 6.99 -0.29 15.44
C ASP A 52 7.87 0.24 14.31
N ASP A 53 9.16 -0.08 14.36
CA ASP A 53 10.11 0.32 13.33
C ASP A 53 10.08 -0.58 12.07
N THR A 54 9.34 -1.71 12.14
CA THR A 54 9.12 -2.59 10.98
C THR A 54 7.97 -2.16 10.08
N GLU A 55 7.33 -1.05 10.40
CA GLU A 55 6.23 -0.48 9.62
C GLU A 55 6.43 1.01 9.35
N ARG A 56 5.94 1.48 8.20
CA ARG A 56 5.74 2.90 7.87
C ARG A 56 4.39 3.07 7.21
N ARG A 57 3.54 3.88 7.81
CA ARG A 57 2.18 4.17 7.33
C ARG A 57 2.07 5.62 6.93
N PHE A 58 1.68 5.84 5.69
CA PHE A 58 1.55 7.18 5.11
C PHE A 58 0.14 7.42 4.63
N VAL A 59 -0.40 8.57 4.94
CA VAL A 59 -1.57 9.08 4.22
C VAL A 59 -1.13 9.78 2.94
N VAL A 60 -1.93 9.59 1.92
CA VAL A 60 -1.78 10.26 0.62
C VAL A 60 -2.67 11.49 0.64
N VAL A 61 -2.11 12.66 0.39
CA VAL A 61 -2.84 13.93 0.42
C VAL A 61 -2.61 14.76 -0.85
N ASP A 62 -3.63 15.51 -1.24
CA ASP A 62 -3.54 16.49 -2.33
C ASP A 62 -3.00 17.84 -1.83
N GLU A 63 -2.93 18.83 -2.72
CA GLU A 63 -2.48 20.20 -2.43
C GLU A 63 -3.31 20.92 -1.36
N LYS A 64 -4.54 20.50 -1.17
CA LYS A 64 -5.47 21.06 -0.18
C LYS A 64 -5.48 20.27 1.13
N SER A 65 -4.52 19.35 1.32
CA SER A 65 -4.45 18.43 2.45
C SER A 65 -5.66 17.49 2.56
N GLN A 66 -6.40 17.26 1.46
CA GLN A 66 -7.48 16.30 1.43
C GLN A 66 -6.90 14.88 1.43
N LEU A 67 -7.45 14.01 2.29
CA LEU A 67 -7.04 12.62 2.37
C LEU A 67 -7.52 11.85 1.13
N ILE A 68 -6.57 11.32 0.36
CA ILE A 68 -6.80 10.59 -0.90
C ILE A 68 -6.70 9.08 -0.69
N GLY A 69 -5.81 8.65 0.21
CA GLY A 69 -5.54 7.23 0.40
C GLY A 69 -4.53 6.95 1.49
N LEU A 70 -4.11 5.70 1.54
CA LEU A 70 -3.15 5.14 2.47
C LEU A 70 -2.07 4.38 1.69
N VAL A 71 -0.83 4.53 2.10
CA VAL A 71 0.31 3.72 1.64
C VAL A 71 1.00 3.13 2.86
N GLU A 72 1.33 1.87 2.78
CA GLU A 72 2.05 1.18 3.84
C GLU A 72 3.28 0.46 3.30
N LEU A 73 4.36 0.51 4.07
CA LEU A 73 5.48 -0.39 4.01
C LEU A 73 5.44 -1.23 5.27
N ILE A 74 5.24 -2.51 5.14
CA ILE A 74 5.14 -3.44 6.26
C ILE A 74 6.20 -4.52 6.15
N GLU A 75 6.40 -5.28 7.22
CA GLU A 75 7.42 -6.33 7.28
C GLU A 75 8.82 -5.80 6.87
N ILE A 76 9.16 -4.57 7.27
CA ILE A 76 10.46 -4.01 6.96
C ILE A 76 11.54 -4.85 7.65
N ASN A 77 12.36 -5.48 6.83
CA ASN A 77 13.49 -6.28 7.28
C ASN A 77 14.80 -5.52 7.00
N TYR A 78 15.45 -5.03 8.05
CA TYR A 78 16.67 -4.21 7.91
C TYR A 78 17.92 -5.03 7.57
N ILE A 79 17.91 -6.35 7.83
CA ILE A 79 19.02 -7.25 7.46
C ILE A 79 18.98 -7.51 5.95
N HIS A 80 17.82 -7.89 5.43
CA HIS A 80 17.63 -8.18 4.01
C HIS A 80 17.30 -6.92 3.21
N ARG A 81 16.99 -5.82 3.88
CA ARG A 81 16.59 -4.54 3.29
C ARG A 81 15.40 -4.69 2.34
N SER A 82 14.35 -5.32 2.81
CA SER A 82 13.12 -5.57 2.06
C SER A 82 11.89 -5.12 2.83
N ALA A 83 10.82 -4.82 2.12
CA ALA A 83 9.50 -4.52 2.70
C ALA A 83 8.39 -4.92 1.75
N GLU A 84 7.22 -5.23 2.31
CA GLU A 84 5.98 -5.35 1.55
C GLU A 84 5.34 -3.97 1.38
N PHE A 85 4.88 -3.69 0.18
CA PHE A 85 4.18 -2.45 -0.18
C PHE A 85 2.69 -2.71 -0.31
N GLN A 86 1.89 -1.81 0.27
CA GLN A 86 0.44 -1.82 0.15
C GLN A 86 -0.08 -0.41 -0.14
N ILE A 87 -1.18 -0.30 -0.89
CA ILE A 87 -1.81 0.97 -1.24
C ILE A 87 -3.33 0.85 -1.30
N ILE A 88 -4.01 1.84 -0.71
CA ILE A 88 -5.44 2.10 -0.92
C ILE A 88 -5.60 3.51 -1.47
N ILE A 89 -6.34 3.66 -2.55
CA ILE A 89 -6.93 4.94 -2.96
C ILE A 89 -8.42 4.89 -2.65
N ALA A 90 -8.89 5.87 -1.89
CA ALA A 90 -10.31 5.94 -1.52
C ALA A 90 -11.19 5.98 -2.78
N PRO A 91 -12.37 5.34 -2.76
CA PRO A 91 -13.21 5.15 -3.95
C PRO A 91 -13.50 6.43 -4.74
N ALA A 92 -13.71 7.56 -4.04
CA ALA A 92 -13.96 8.85 -4.66
C ALA A 92 -12.80 9.39 -5.52
N PHE A 93 -11.59 8.87 -5.34
CA PHE A 93 -10.36 9.33 -6.01
C PHE A 93 -9.77 8.31 -6.98
N GLN A 94 -10.38 7.14 -7.11
CA GLN A 94 -9.93 6.11 -8.05
C GLN A 94 -10.08 6.55 -9.50
N GLY A 95 -9.25 6.00 -10.38
CA GLY A 95 -9.29 6.30 -11.83
C GLY A 95 -8.77 7.69 -12.22
N GLN A 96 -8.19 8.44 -11.29
CA GLN A 96 -7.70 9.80 -11.53
C GLN A 96 -6.17 9.92 -11.60
N GLY A 97 -5.45 8.78 -11.60
CA GLY A 97 -3.99 8.75 -11.70
C GLY A 97 -3.23 8.92 -10.38
N PHE A 98 -3.92 9.09 -9.26
CA PHE A 98 -3.27 9.28 -7.95
C PHE A 98 -2.42 8.09 -7.51
N ALA A 99 -2.85 6.88 -7.81
CA ALA A 99 -2.16 5.66 -7.38
C ALA A 99 -0.72 5.58 -7.92
N ALA A 100 -0.50 5.86 -9.21
CA ALA A 100 0.85 5.83 -9.80
C ALA A 100 1.78 6.83 -9.10
N THR A 101 1.31 8.06 -8.86
CA THR A 101 2.11 9.09 -8.17
C THR A 101 2.42 8.68 -6.73
N ALA A 102 1.45 8.12 -6.01
CA ALA A 102 1.65 7.64 -4.63
C ALA A 102 2.65 6.48 -4.56
N ILE A 103 2.58 5.54 -5.52
CA ILE A 103 3.54 4.43 -5.65
C ILE A 103 4.95 4.97 -5.82
N HIS A 104 5.18 5.90 -6.76
CA HIS A 104 6.52 6.47 -6.98
C HIS A 104 7.06 7.18 -5.74
N LYS A 105 6.24 7.94 -5.03
CA LYS A 105 6.68 8.58 -3.78
C LYS A 105 7.04 7.58 -2.69
N ALA A 106 6.31 6.48 -2.58
CA ALA A 106 6.64 5.41 -1.65
C ALA A 106 7.93 4.68 -2.04
N LEU A 107 8.16 4.45 -3.33
CA LEU A 107 9.40 3.85 -3.83
C LEU A 107 10.60 4.79 -3.63
N ASP A 108 10.44 6.10 -3.87
CA ASP A 108 11.46 7.10 -3.56
C ASP A 108 11.85 7.05 -2.07
N TYR A 109 10.85 7.02 -1.19
CA TYR A 109 11.09 6.89 0.26
C TYR A 109 11.80 5.57 0.59
N SER A 110 11.33 4.46 0.03
CA SER A 110 11.89 3.12 0.28
C SER A 110 13.35 3.02 -0.14
N PHE A 111 13.69 3.53 -1.32
CA PHE A 111 15.01 3.33 -1.92
C PHE A 111 16.00 4.43 -1.61
N SER A 112 15.53 5.69 -1.49
CA SER A 112 16.41 6.85 -1.28
C SER A 112 16.55 7.25 0.19
N ILE A 113 15.58 6.90 1.05
CA ILE A 113 15.60 7.25 2.48
C ILE A 113 15.89 6.03 3.34
N LEU A 114 15.08 4.95 3.20
CA LEU A 114 15.29 3.72 3.98
C LEU A 114 16.41 2.84 3.43
N ASN A 115 16.91 3.13 2.22
CA ASN A 115 17.94 2.32 1.54
C ASN A 115 17.56 0.83 1.46
N LEU A 116 16.30 0.56 1.18
CA LEU A 116 15.85 -0.81 0.95
C LEU A 116 16.47 -1.35 -0.34
N HIS A 117 16.71 -2.64 -0.40
CA HIS A 117 17.18 -3.34 -1.59
C HIS A 117 16.02 -3.78 -2.49
N LYS A 118 14.90 -4.18 -1.87
CA LYS A 118 13.76 -4.79 -2.55
C LYS A 118 12.44 -4.33 -1.92
N VAL A 119 11.51 -3.92 -2.75
CA VAL A 119 10.10 -3.73 -2.38
C VAL A 119 9.26 -4.72 -3.16
N TYR A 120 8.37 -5.43 -2.49
CA TYR A 120 7.48 -6.41 -3.10
C TYR A 120 6.03 -6.15 -2.71
N LEU A 121 5.12 -6.72 -3.45
CA LEU A 121 3.68 -6.66 -3.20
C LEU A 121 3.00 -7.96 -3.61
N GLN A 122 1.80 -8.13 -3.08
CA GLN A 122 0.90 -9.21 -3.45
C GLN A 122 -0.37 -8.63 -4.05
N VAL A 123 -0.85 -9.23 -5.13
CA VAL A 123 -2.06 -8.77 -5.83
C VAL A 123 -2.85 -9.96 -6.38
N ALA A 124 -4.17 -9.97 -6.16
CA ALA A 124 -5.03 -11.02 -6.71
C ALA A 124 -4.89 -11.10 -8.23
N LEU A 125 -4.78 -12.32 -8.77
CA LEU A 125 -4.69 -12.52 -10.22
C LEU A 125 -5.89 -11.98 -10.99
N SER A 126 -7.04 -11.87 -10.33
CA SER A 126 -8.27 -11.28 -10.88
C SER A 126 -8.18 -9.76 -11.02
N ASN A 127 -7.31 -9.08 -10.23
CA ASN A 127 -7.16 -7.63 -10.25
C ASN A 127 -6.22 -7.15 -11.37
N LYS A 128 -6.63 -7.37 -12.62
CA LYS A 128 -5.83 -7.04 -13.81
C LYS A 128 -5.46 -5.55 -13.88
N LYS A 129 -6.34 -4.68 -13.39
CA LYS A 129 -6.11 -3.23 -13.38
C LYS A 129 -4.94 -2.85 -12.47
N ALA A 130 -4.88 -3.40 -11.27
CA ALA A 130 -3.77 -3.16 -10.33
C ALA A 130 -2.47 -3.77 -10.87
N ILE A 131 -2.50 -5.00 -11.39
CA ILE A 131 -1.33 -5.65 -11.99
C ILE A 131 -0.74 -4.76 -13.10
N HIS A 132 -1.57 -4.25 -14.01
CA HIS A 132 -1.13 -3.37 -15.08
C HIS A 132 -0.51 -2.07 -14.53
N LEU A 133 -1.13 -1.45 -13.52
CA LEU A 133 -0.60 -0.27 -12.87
C LEU A 133 0.78 -0.53 -12.25
N TYR A 134 0.95 -1.63 -11.53
CA TYR A 134 2.24 -1.98 -10.92
C TYR A 134 3.31 -2.23 -11.97
N GLN A 135 2.97 -2.89 -13.08
CA GLN A 135 3.89 -3.06 -14.21
C GLN A 135 4.34 -1.71 -14.80
N GLN A 136 3.41 -0.77 -14.96
CA GLN A 136 3.73 0.59 -15.42
C GLN A 136 4.64 1.34 -14.44
N CYS A 137 4.56 1.05 -13.14
CA CYS A 137 5.43 1.60 -12.11
C CYS A 137 6.77 0.86 -11.96
N GLY A 138 7.06 -0.14 -12.80
CA GLY A 138 8.33 -0.85 -12.83
C GLY A 138 8.37 -2.16 -12.03
N PHE A 139 7.26 -2.59 -11.42
CA PHE A 139 7.20 -3.89 -10.78
C PHE A 139 7.17 -5.02 -11.81
N ILE A 140 7.87 -6.10 -11.52
CA ILE A 140 7.90 -7.32 -12.33
C ILE A 140 7.42 -8.52 -11.53
N GLU A 141 6.89 -9.53 -12.22
CA GLU A 141 6.40 -10.74 -11.58
C GLU A 141 7.54 -11.54 -10.96
N GLU A 142 7.35 -11.98 -9.73
CA GLU A 142 8.28 -12.85 -9.00
C GLU A 142 7.73 -14.27 -8.86
N GLY A 143 6.44 -14.42 -8.66
CA GLY A 143 5.83 -15.71 -8.45
C GLY A 143 4.31 -15.70 -8.46
N HIS A 144 3.76 -16.90 -8.49
CA HIS A 144 2.34 -17.20 -8.42
C HIS A 144 2.09 -18.04 -7.17
N LEU A 145 1.21 -17.56 -6.29
CA LEU A 145 0.80 -18.21 -5.06
C LEU A 145 -0.60 -18.81 -5.27
N VAL A 146 -0.70 -20.11 -5.18
CA VAL A 146 -1.95 -20.84 -5.47
C VAL A 146 -2.82 -20.86 -4.22
N GLU A 147 -4.10 -20.46 -4.37
CA GLU A 147 -5.10 -20.46 -3.30
C GLU A 147 -4.63 -19.80 -2.01
N GLU A 148 -3.92 -18.66 -2.15
CA GLU A 148 -3.25 -17.98 -1.04
C GLU A 148 -4.23 -17.32 -0.08
N PHE A 149 -5.29 -16.69 -0.60
CA PHE A 149 -6.26 -15.97 0.21
C PHE A 149 -7.71 -16.42 -0.05
N PHE A 150 -8.50 -16.45 1.03
CA PHE A 150 -9.93 -16.71 0.97
C PHE A 150 -10.71 -15.41 1.01
N ILE A 151 -11.38 -15.04 -0.08
CA ILE A 151 -12.07 -13.77 -0.23
C ILE A 151 -13.45 -13.99 -0.83
N ASN A 152 -14.47 -13.41 -0.20
CA ASN A 152 -15.86 -13.50 -0.68
C ASN A 152 -16.32 -14.93 -0.99
N GLY A 153 -15.93 -15.89 -0.15
CA GLY A 153 -16.37 -17.27 -0.28
C GLY A 153 -15.55 -18.15 -1.23
N GLN A 154 -14.42 -17.64 -1.75
CA GLN A 154 -13.58 -18.37 -2.69
C GLN A 154 -12.09 -18.16 -2.40
N TYR A 155 -11.30 -19.21 -2.63
CA TYR A 155 -9.84 -19.07 -2.66
C TYR A 155 -9.38 -18.31 -3.90
N GLN A 156 -8.41 -17.43 -3.72
CA GLN A 156 -7.85 -16.61 -4.78
C GLN A 156 -6.37 -16.90 -4.92
N ASP A 157 -5.96 -17.09 -6.17
CA ASP A 157 -4.55 -17.09 -6.53
C ASP A 157 -4.02 -15.66 -6.51
N VAL A 158 -2.78 -15.51 -6.10
CA VAL A 158 -2.10 -14.23 -5.94
C VAL A 158 -0.82 -14.19 -6.76
N LYS A 159 -0.57 -13.07 -7.39
CA LYS A 159 0.70 -12.74 -8.00
C LYS A 159 1.55 -11.97 -7.00
N ARG A 160 2.80 -12.41 -6.79
CA ARG A 160 3.81 -11.63 -6.12
C ARG A 160 4.61 -10.84 -7.16
N MET A 161 4.78 -9.55 -6.92
CA MET A 161 5.54 -8.65 -7.78
C MET A 161 6.60 -7.94 -6.96
N TYR A 162 7.70 -7.53 -7.57
CA TYR A 162 8.79 -6.85 -6.90
C TYR A 162 9.47 -5.81 -7.79
N ILE A 163 10.22 -4.93 -7.13
CA ILE A 163 11.14 -3.99 -7.78
C ILE A 163 12.40 -3.90 -6.94
N LEU A 164 13.57 -3.82 -7.58
CA LEU A 164 14.85 -3.67 -6.90
C LEU A 164 15.33 -2.22 -6.95
N GLN A 165 16.01 -1.80 -5.90
CA GLN A 165 16.58 -0.45 -5.77
C GLN A 165 17.41 -0.06 -7.00
N ARG A 166 18.30 -0.96 -7.47
CA ARG A 166 19.18 -0.70 -8.61
C ARG A 166 18.43 -0.45 -9.93
N ASP A 167 17.27 -1.09 -10.09
CA ASP A 167 16.46 -0.95 -11.31
C ASP A 167 15.64 0.34 -11.25
N TYR A 168 15.13 0.71 -10.08
CA TYR A 168 14.39 1.94 -9.85
C TYR A 168 15.28 3.20 -9.98
N LEU A 169 16.47 3.20 -9.38
CA LEU A 169 17.36 4.37 -9.39
C LEU A 169 18.08 4.61 -10.73
N ARG A 170 18.02 3.65 -11.67
CA ARG A 170 18.60 3.78 -13.01
C ARG A 170 17.57 4.22 -14.07
N ALA A 171 16.28 4.15 -13.74
CA ALA A 171 15.19 4.57 -14.62
C ALA A 171 15.00 6.08 -14.57
#